data_41094a2da7a10f70ba1e059fa8261feb
#
_entry.id   41094a2da7a10f70ba1e059fa8261feb
#
_cell.length_a   1.000
_cell.length_b   1.000
_cell.length_c   1.000
_cell.angle_alpha   90.00
_cell.angle_beta   90.00
_cell.angle_gamma   90.00
#
_symmetry.space_group_name_H-M   'P 1'
#
loop_
_entity.id
_entity.type
_entity.pdbx_description
1 polymer ?
#
loop_
_entity_poly.entity_id
_entity_poly.type
_entity_poly.pdbx_seq_one_letter_code
_entity_poly.pdbx_strand_id
1 'polypeptide(L)'
;MAETRLSSNRFTHVVAFEVSKATLLVEARPGGERREIPNTAPQVRCLLGREMKRNGREQLGPLLVVCEATGGYERHVLAVATELGLACHRAHGTRVRYFARFHGRDAKSDGLDVGVLAAYGVATEGLRLYAPPRPEEAALRDLKTRRRELQEMLVAENNRLEHQRVPAAAASTKAVIRVLTRELEKIAAEIAALIKRDEEFRFKAGVLQQTIGVAAGTASTLLAFLPEIGTLAKTTVARLAGLAPLDNDSGTSRKPRHIHGGRGEVRRCLFMAARTALNHDPDMIAFAARLRGNGKSYKVVVTAVMRKLLVRLNARLRDALALRAGVAPAPSAT
;
A
#
# COMPACT_ATOMS: atom_id res chain seq x y z
N MET A 1 6.72 -17.02 1.48
CA MET A 1 5.34 -16.52 1.53
C MET A 1 5.07 -16.04 2.95
N ALA A 2 5.07 -14.73 3.17
CA ALA A 2 4.65 -14.19 4.46
C ALA A 2 3.12 -14.18 4.48
N GLU A 3 2.54 -15.24 5.03
CA GLU A 3 1.13 -15.22 5.42
C GLU A 3 0.92 -14.06 6.37
N THR A 4 0.06 -13.13 6.00
CA THR A 4 -0.42 -12.08 6.89
C THR A 4 -1.31 -12.75 7.94
N ARG A 5 -0.71 -13.27 9.00
CA ARG A 5 -1.43 -13.87 10.12
C ARG A 5 -2.27 -12.78 10.79
N LEU A 6 -3.59 -12.90 10.66
CA LEU A 6 -4.48 -12.26 11.62
C LEU A 6 -4.22 -12.97 12.94
N SER A 7 -3.74 -12.25 13.96
CA SER A 7 -3.54 -12.87 15.25
C SER A 7 -4.90 -13.15 15.87
N SER A 8 -5.19 -14.41 16.13
CA SER A 8 -6.30 -14.80 16.99
C SER A 8 -6.02 -14.46 18.47
N ASN A 9 -4.81 -14.02 18.78
CA ASN A 9 -4.38 -13.72 20.15
C ASN A 9 -4.61 -12.26 20.50
N ARG A 10 -5.22 -12.05 21.64
CA ARG A 10 -5.32 -10.74 22.28
C ARG A 10 -3.97 -10.40 22.91
N PHE A 11 -3.36 -9.30 22.50
CA PHE A 11 -2.13 -8.81 23.10
C PHE A 11 -2.46 -8.05 24.40
N THR A 12 -1.82 -8.45 25.49
CA THR A 12 -1.99 -7.84 26.80
C THR A 12 -0.85 -6.89 27.15
N HIS A 13 0.32 -7.10 26.54
CA HIS A 13 1.47 -6.20 26.64
C HIS A 13 1.65 -5.47 25.30
N VAL A 14 1.43 -4.16 25.28
CA VAL A 14 1.51 -3.32 24.09
C VAL A 14 2.50 -2.17 24.32
N VAL A 15 3.44 -1.99 23.40
CA VAL A 15 4.34 -0.84 23.37
C VAL A 15 3.99 0.00 22.13
N ALA A 16 3.40 1.16 22.36
CA ALA A 16 2.97 2.07 21.30
C ALA A 16 3.97 3.19 21.08
N PHE A 17 4.17 3.53 19.80
CA PHE A 17 5.07 4.58 19.36
C PHE A 17 4.29 5.60 18.52
N GLU A 18 4.14 6.81 19.02
CA GLU A 18 3.81 7.97 18.20
C GLU A 18 5.09 8.48 17.57
N VAL A 19 5.11 8.53 16.24
CA VAL A 19 6.35 8.69 15.47
C VAL A 19 6.44 10.08 14.87
N SER A 20 7.51 10.81 15.21
CA SER A 20 7.94 12.02 14.51
C SER A 20 9.29 11.80 13.81
N LYS A 21 9.74 12.80 13.06
CA LYS A 21 11.05 12.76 12.37
C LYS A 21 12.22 12.58 13.35
N ALA A 22 12.23 13.34 14.43
CA ALA A 22 13.34 13.41 15.36
C ALA A 22 13.13 12.55 16.62
N THR A 23 11.89 12.42 17.08
CA THR A 23 11.55 11.81 18.36
C THR A 23 10.43 10.80 18.24
N LEU A 24 10.35 9.93 19.23
CA LEU A 24 9.28 8.95 19.43
C LEU A 24 8.70 9.17 20.82
N LEU A 25 7.39 9.44 20.89
CA LEU A 25 6.68 9.37 22.16
C LEU A 25 6.19 7.93 22.34
N VAL A 26 6.49 7.34 23.49
CA VAL A 26 6.26 5.91 23.77
C VAL A 26 5.39 5.74 25.00
N GLU A 27 4.42 4.82 24.91
CA GLU A 27 3.63 4.37 26.06
C GLU A 27 3.56 2.83 26.07
N ALA A 28 3.86 2.21 27.21
CA ALA A 28 3.73 0.77 27.38
C ALA A 28 2.53 0.43 28.26
N ARG A 29 1.76 -0.59 27.88
CA ARG A 29 0.64 -1.10 28.70
C ARG A 29 0.81 -2.60 28.98
N PRO A 30 0.56 -3.03 30.22
CA PRO A 30 0.20 -2.25 31.40
C PRO A 30 1.39 -1.40 31.89
N GLY A 31 1.11 -0.37 32.68
CA GLY A 31 2.13 0.48 33.31
C GLY A 31 2.06 1.97 32.95
N GLY A 32 1.67 2.31 31.73
CA GLY A 32 1.21 3.64 31.33
C GLY A 32 2.18 4.82 31.34
N GLU A 33 3.46 4.63 31.69
CA GLU A 33 4.43 5.71 31.70
C GLU A 33 4.78 6.16 30.27
N ARG A 34 4.65 7.47 30.03
CA ARG A 34 5.02 8.09 28.74
C ARG A 34 6.46 8.50 28.79
N ARG A 35 7.17 8.20 27.71
CA ARG A 35 8.59 8.57 27.54
C ARG A 35 8.83 9.09 26.15
N GLU A 36 9.60 10.16 26.04
CA GLU A 36 10.12 10.62 24.76
C GLU A 36 11.54 10.12 24.58
N ILE A 37 11.84 9.55 23.40
CA ILE A 37 13.16 9.09 23.02
C ILE A 37 13.51 9.57 21.62
N PRO A 38 14.79 9.71 21.26
CA PRO A 38 15.22 9.96 19.89
C PRO A 38 14.77 8.86 18.93
N ASN A 39 14.33 9.23 17.71
CA ASN A 39 13.94 8.28 16.67
C ASN A 39 15.17 7.65 16.01
N THR A 40 15.87 6.79 16.74
CA THR A 40 17.06 6.06 16.28
C THR A 40 16.97 4.59 16.64
N ALA A 41 17.55 3.71 15.82
CA ALA A 41 17.53 2.27 16.05
C ALA A 41 18.15 1.85 17.41
N PRO A 42 19.27 2.44 17.90
CA PRO A 42 19.82 2.10 19.21
C PRO A 42 18.85 2.43 20.37
N GLN A 43 18.17 3.56 20.33
CA GLN A 43 17.22 3.97 21.38
C GLN A 43 15.99 3.07 21.40
N VAL A 44 15.44 2.75 20.23
CA VAL A 44 14.33 1.80 20.09
C VAL A 44 14.73 0.42 20.62
N ARG A 45 15.93 -0.06 20.27
CA ARG A 45 16.46 -1.36 20.74
C ARG A 45 16.62 -1.39 22.25
N CYS A 46 17.17 -0.34 22.85
CA CYS A 46 17.33 -0.22 24.28
C CYS A 46 15.96 -0.27 24.99
N LEU A 47 14.99 0.47 24.50
CA LEU A 47 13.64 0.51 25.07
C LEU A 47 12.93 -0.83 24.95
N LEU A 48 12.86 -1.40 23.75
CA LEU A 48 12.21 -2.71 23.53
C LEU A 48 12.89 -3.83 24.32
N GLY A 49 14.22 -3.81 24.43
CA GLY A 49 14.96 -4.77 25.27
C GLY A 49 14.61 -4.66 26.75
N ARG A 50 14.35 -3.45 27.28
CA ARG A 50 13.84 -3.26 28.66
C ARG A 50 12.41 -3.81 28.80
N GLU A 51 11.52 -3.54 27.85
CA GLU A 51 10.13 -4.03 27.89
C GLU A 51 10.06 -5.56 27.74
N MET A 52 10.93 -6.17 26.94
CA MET A 52 11.05 -7.64 26.88
C MET A 52 11.49 -8.23 28.23
N LYS A 53 12.50 -7.64 28.90
CA LYS A 53 12.95 -8.08 30.22
C LYS A 53 11.86 -7.89 31.29
N ARG A 54 11.12 -6.79 31.22
CA ARG A 54 9.96 -6.54 32.08
C ARG A 54 8.87 -7.58 31.85
N ASN A 55 8.55 -7.85 30.59
CA ASN A 55 7.57 -8.88 30.23
C ASN A 55 7.92 -10.26 30.78
N GLY A 56 9.19 -10.66 30.68
CA GLY A 56 9.66 -11.93 31.24
C GLY A 56 9.57 -12.03 32.76
N ARG A 57 9.72 -10.89 33.47
CA ARG A 57 9.59 -10.85 34.95
C ARG A 57 8.14 -10.82 35.42
N GLU A 58 7.29 -10.01 34.74
CA GLU A 58 5.92 -9.74 35.16
C GLU A 58 4.89 -10.65 34.47
N GLN A 59 5.32 -11.50 33.55
CA GLN A 59 4.47 -12.43 32.78
C GLN A 59 3.26 -11.76 32.14
N LEU A 60 3.47 -10.59 31.50
CA LEU A 60 2.41 -9.74 30.95
C LEU A 60 1.72 -10.33 29.70
N GLY A 61 2.20 -11.47 29.19
CA GLY A 61 1.68 -12.13 28.00
C GLY A 61 2.35 -11.68 26.69
N PRO A 62 1.71 -11.95 25.54
CA PRO A 62 2.32 -11.64 24.23
C PRO A 62 2.53 -10.14 24.04
N LEU A 63 3.77 -9.74 23.70
CA LEU A 63 4.14 -8.35 23.45
C LEU A 63 3.85 -7.95 22.02
N LEU A 64 3.17 -6.82 21.82
CA LEU A 64 2.91 -6.18 20.54
C LEU A 64 3.56 -4.80 20.48
N VAL A 65 4.30 -4.53 19.44
CA VAL A 65 4.73 -3.18 19.08
C VAL A 65 3.72 -2.56 18.13
N VAL A 66 3.22 -1.36 18.45
CA VAL A 66 2.27 -0.63 17.60
C VAL A 66 2.86 0.73 17.25
N CYS A 67 2.87 1.09 15.97
CA CYS A 67 3.21 2.44 15.53
C CYS A 67 2.26 2.90 14.43
N GLU A 68 2.09 4.22 14.29
CA GLU A 68 1.35 4.79 13.18
C GLU A 68 2.23 4.88 11.92
N ALA A 69 1.59 4.78 10.74
CA ALA A 69 2.24 5.01 9.47
C ALA A 69 2.47 6.53 9.25
N THR A 70 3.71 7.00 9.34
CA THR A 70 4.10 8.43 9.30
C THR A 70 5.03 8.76 8.12
N GLY A 71 4.79 8.14 6.96
CA GLY A 71 5.54 8.44 5.75
C GLY A 71 6.98 7.91 5.71
N GLY A 72 7.33 6.97 6.60
CA GLY A 72 8.62 6.28 6.61
C GLY A 72 9.47 6.53 7.84
N TYR A 73 9.10 7.46 8.71
CA TYR A 73 9.81 7.69 9.98
C TYR A 73 9.66 6.52 10.96
N GLU A 74 8.63 5.69 10.80
CA GLU A 74 8.39 4.46 11.57
C GLU A 74 9.36 3.32 11.26
N ARG A 75 10.24 3.47 10.27
CA ARG A 75 11.15 2.40 9.81
C ARG A 75 12.06 1.87 10.90
N HIS A 76 12.59 2.73 11.78
CA HIS A 76 13.45 2.28 12.88
C HIS A 76 12.71 1.40 13.88
N VAL A 77 11.47 1.77 14.22
CA VAL A 77 10.62 0.99 15.13
C VAL A 77 10.33 -0.38 14.54
N LEU A 78 9.86 -0.43 13.29
CA LEU A 78 9.51 -1.68 12.61
C LEU A 78 10.71 -2.60 12.38
N ALA A 79 11.86 -2.04 11.97
CA ALA A 79 13.07 -2.81 11.73
C ALA A 79 13.58 -3.46 13.03
N VAL A 80 13.75 -2.66 14.09
CA VAL A 80 14.25 -3.17 15.38
C VAL A 80 13.28 -4.17 16.00
N ALA A 81 11.98 -3.93 15.96
CA ALA A 81 11.01 -4.88 16.48
C ALA A 81 11.03 -6.21 15.71
N THR A 82 11.18 -6.15 14.38
CA THR A 82 11.34 -7.35 13.54
C THR A 82 12.63 -8.12 13.87
N GLU A 83 13.75 -7.43 14.01
CA GLU A 83 15.04 -8.03 14.39
C GLU A 83 14.99 -8.73 15.76
N LEU A 84 14.20 -8.18 16.69
CA LEU A 84 13.97 -8.77 18.01
C LEU A 84 12.90 -9.88 18.01
N GLY A 85 12.32 -10.22 16.86
CA GLY A 85 11.27 -11.24 16.75
C GLY A 85 9.92 -10.84 17.35
N LEU A 86 9.69 -9.54 17.58
CA LEU A 86 8.47 -9.04 18.20
C LEU A 86 7.34 -8.89 17.17
N ALA A 87 6.12 -9.20 17.60
CA ALA A 87 4.92 -8.89 16.83
C ALA A 87 4.78 -7.37 16.66
N CYS A 88 4.57 -6.92 15.42
CA CYS A 88 4.41 -5.51 15.11
C CYS A 88 3.09 -5.25 14.38
N HIS A 89 2.44 -4.14 14.68
CA HIS A 89 1.31 -3.63 13.91
C HIS A 89 1.56 -2.19 13.49
N ARG A 90 1.55 -1.96 12.17
CA ARG A 90 1.57 -0.61 11.61
C ARG A 90 0.13 -0.13 11.46
N ALA A 91 -0.31 0.69 12.39
CA ALA A 91 -1.68 1.18 12.47
C ALA A 91 -1.96 2.22 11.36
N HIS A 92 -3.18 2.18 10.83
CA HIS A 92 -3.66 3.20 9.90
C HIS A 92 -4.35 4.30 10.70
N GLY A 93 -3.88 5.54 10.61
CA GLY A 93 -4.35 6.67 11.41
C GLY A 93 -5.86 6.87 11.39
N THR A 94 -6.53 6.62 10.26
CA THR A 94 -8.00 6.69 10.19
C THR A 94 -8.67 5.66 11.10
N ARG A 95 -8.14 4.44 11.21
CA ARG A 95 -8.71 3.40 12.11
C ARG A 95 -8.53 3.77 13.57
N VAL A 96 -7.36 4.29 13.92
CA VAL A 96 -7.08 4.74 15.28
C VAL A 96 -7.96 5.94 15.65
N ARG A 97 -8.20 6.87 14.72
CA ARG A 97 -9.16 7.98 14.93
C ARG A 97 -10.59 7.49 15.13
N TYR A 98 -11.07 6.51 14.36
CA TYR A 98 -12.38 5.92 14.58
C TYR A 98 -12.48 5.22 15.94
N PHE A 99 -11.42 4.52 16.34
CA PHE A 99 -11.34 3.92 17.66
C PHE A 99 -11.40 4.99 18.78
N ALA A 100 -10.66 6.09 18.64
CA ALA A 100 -10.69 7.21 19.57
C ALA A 100 -12.11 7.80 19.72
N ARG A 101 -12.77 8.07 18.60
CA ARG A 101 -14.15 8.57 18.58
C ARG A 101 -15.14 7.61 19.22
N PHE A 102 -15.03 6.32 18.93
CA PHE A 102 -15.88 5.30 19.55
C PHE A 102 -15.75 5.29 21.08
N HIS A 103 -14.58 5.62 21.61
CA HIS A 103 -14.33 5.75 23.06
C HIS A 103 -14.55 7.18 23.60
N GLY A 104 -15.26 8.05 22.87
CA GLY A 104 -15.60 9.41 23.33
C GLY A 104 -14.41 10.38 23.39
N ARG A 105 -13.31 10.06 22.71
CA ARG A 105 -12.11 10.92 22.63
C ARG A 105 -12.14 11.72 21.33
N ASP A 106 -12.87 12.82 21.34
CA ASP A 106 -12.98 13.79 20.22
C ASP A 106 -11.81 14.79 20.20
N ALA A 107 -10.57 14.34 20.31
CA ALA A 107 -9.43 15.23 20.27
C ALA A 107 -9.28 15.86 18.87
N LYS A 108 -9.46 17.17 18.81
CA LYS A 108 -9.17 18.05 17.64
C LYS A 108 -7.67 18.29 17.42
N SER A 109 -6.78 17.65 18.21
CA SER A 109 -5.33 17.78 18.04
C SER A 109 -4.85 16.93 16.86
N ASP A 110 -4.03 17.51 16.01
CA ASP A 110 -3.48 16.91 14.77
C ASP A 110 -2.56 15.70 15.01
N GLY A 111 -2.30 15.31 16.28
CA GLY A 111 -1.57 14.11 16.70
C GLY A 111 -2.49 13.07 17.32
N LEU A 112 -2.36 11.82 16.92
CA LEU A 112 -2.95 10.70 17.64
C LEU A 112 -2.15 10.54 18.94
N ASP A 113 -2.82 10.76 20.10
CA ASP A 113 -2.20 10.52 21.39
C ASP A 113 -1.68 9.06 21.49
N VAL A 114 -0.41 8.89 21.87
CA VAL A 114 0.23 7.58 22.05
C VAL A 114 -0.58 6.66 22.95
N GLY A 115 -1.29 7.20 23.94
CA GLY A 115 -2.19 6.44 24.80
C GLY A 115 -3.41 5.88 24.09
N VAL A 116 -3.93 6.58 23.06
CA VAL A 116 -4.98 6.04 22.18
C VAL A 116 -4.44 4.91 21.35
N LEU A 117 -3.23 5.06 20.82
CA LEU A 117 -2.57 4.04 20.01
C LEU A 117 -2.27 2.78 20.85
N ALA A 118 -1.83 2.93 22.09
CA ALA A 118 -1.64 1.83 23.02
C ALA A 118 -2.97 1.12 23.37
N ALA A 119 -4.03 1.90 23.67
CA ALA A 119 -5.36 1.35 23.93
C ALA A 119 -5.93 0.60 22.71
N TYR A 120 -5.73 1.14 21.50
CA TYR A 120 -6.10 0.49 20.25
C TYR A 120 -5.42 -0.88 20.09
N GLY A 121 -4.14 -0.97 20.40
CA GLY A 121 -3.36 -2.22 20.31
C GLY A 121 -3.87 -3.29 21.30
N VAL A 122 -4.28 -2.89 22.52
CA VAL A 122 -4.82 -3.80 23.54
C VAL A 122 -6.24 -4.26 23.19
N ALA A 123 -7.10 -3.33 22.77
CA ALA A 123 -8.54 -3.60 22.61
C ALA A 123 -8.91 -4.23 21.27
N THR A 124 -8.04 -4.14 20.25
CA THR A 124 -8.39 -4.59 18.89
C THR A 124 -7.91 -6.02 18.65
N GLU A 125 -8.85 -6.90 18.39
CA GLU A 125 -8.58 -8.28 17.98
C GLU A 125 -8.34 -8.36 16.45
N GLY A 126 -7.62 -9.41 16.02
CA GLY A 126 -7.38 -9.65 14.60
C GLY A 126 -6.53 -8.56 13.91
N LEU A 127 -5.60 -7.95 14.63
CA LEU A 127 -4.66 -6.99 14.07
C LEU A 127 -3.79 -7.63 13.01
N ARG A 128 -3.67 -6.95 11.86
CA ARG A 128 -2.74 -7.37 10.81
C ARG A 128 -1.31 -7.11 11.25
N LEU A 129 -0.56 -8.16 11.51
CA LEU A 129 0.85 -8.03 11.86
C LEU A 129 1.67 -7.55 10.66
N TYR A 130 2.66 -6.72 10.97
CA TYR A 130 3.63 -6.25 9.99
C TYR A 130 4.58 -7.39 9.62
N ALA A 131 4.72 -7.60 8.34
CA ALA A 131 5.77 -8.44 7.78
C ALA A 131 6.69 -7.53 6.95
N PRO A 132 8.01 -7.54 7.19
CA PRO A 132 8.92 -6.76 6.38
C PRO A 132 8.86 -7.23 4.92
N PRO A 133 8.84 -6.30 3.96
CA PRO A 133 8.93 -6.68 2.56
C PRO A 133 10.31 -7.29 2.28
N ARG A 134 10.42 -8.15 1.26
CA ARG A 134 11.72 -8.59 0.75
C ARG A 134 12.55 -7.36 0.30
N PRO A 135 13.89 -7.40 0.39
CA PRO A 135 14.73 -6.28 -0.07
C PRO A 135 14.39 -5.83 -1.51
N GLU A 136 14.14 -6.79 -2.42
CA GLU A 136 13.77 -6.54 -3.81
C GLU A 136 12.41 -5.84 -3.93
N GLU A 137 11.43 -6.20 -3.08
CA GLU A 137 10.11 -5.54 -3.05
C GLU A 137 10.22 -4.09 -2.55
N ALA A 138 11.04 -3.87 -1.52
CA ALA A 138 11.32 -2.54 -1.03
C ALA A 138 12.03 -1.69 -2.10
N ALA A 139 13.06 -2.23 -2.74
CA ALA A 139 13.80 -1.57 -3.81
C ALA A 139 12.90 -1.23 -5.01
N LEU A 140 12.07 -2.18 -5.46
CA LEU A 140 11.14 -1.94 -6.56
C LEU A 140 10.14 -0.83 -6.22
N ARG A 141 9.64 -0.82 -5.00
CA ARG A 141 8.71 0.21 -4.52
C ARG A 141 9.35 1.59 -4.48
N ASP A 142 10.59 1.70 -3.98
CA ASP A 142 11.34 2.96 -3.91
C ASP A 142 11.65 3.48 -5.32
N LEU A 143 12.12 2.63 -6.23
CA LEU A 143 12.36 2.99 -7.64
C LEU A 143 11.08 3.46 -8.34
N LYS A 144 9.95 2.78 -8.13
CA LYS A 144 8.66 3.18 -8.71
C LYS A 144 8.15 4.50 -8.12
N THR A 145 8.36 4.73 -6.84
CA THR A 145 8.03 6.00 -6.18
C THR A 145 8.87 7.12 -6.76
N ARG A 146 10.20 6.92 -6.88
CA ARG A 146 11.10 7.91 -7.48
C ARG A 146 10.76 8.23 -8.93
N ARG A 147 10.45 7.19 -9.71
CA ARG A 147 10.02 7.38 -11.10
C ARG A 147 8.78 8.26 -11.21
N ARG A 148 7.81 8.08 -10.32
CA ARG A 148 6.60 8.91 -10.26
C ARG A 148 6.93 10.37 -9.94
N GLU A 149 7.76 10.61 -8.92
CA GLU A 149 8.17 11.96 -8.52
C GLU A 149 8.84 12.70 -9.68
N LEU A 150 9.79 12.04 -10.37
CA LEU A 150 10.44 12.60 -11.54
C LEU A 150 9.44 12.90 -12.68
N GLN A 151 8.44 12.03 -12.87
CA GLN A 151 7.39 12.23 -13.86
C GLN A 151 6.52 13.46 -13.53
N GLU A 152 6.16 13.63 -12.25
CA GLU A 152 5.38 14.77 -11.77
C GLU A 152 6.17 16.07 -11.93
N MET A 153 7.48 16.08 -11.64
CA MET A 153 8.37 17.21 -11.88
C MET A 153 8.47 17.53 -13.39
N LEU A 154 8.62 16.50 -14.25
CA LEU A 154 8.70 16.70 -15.70
C LEU A 154 7.42 17.32 -16.27
N VAL A 155 6.24 16.86 -15.81
CA VAL A 155 4.96 17.45 -16.20
C VAL A 155 4.88 18.92 -15.76
N ALA A 156 5.29 19.22 -14.53
CA ALA A 156 5.30 20.60 -14.01
C ALA A 156 6.23 21.51 -14.83
N GLU A 157 7.43 21.04 -15.21
CA GLU A 157 8.36 21.84 -16.02
C GLU A 157 7.85 22.03 -17.45
N ASN A 158 7.22 21.03 -18.08
CA ASN A 158 6.62 21.18 -19.40
C ASN A 158 5.50 22.23 -19.37
N ASN A 159 4.62 22.20 -18.37
CA ASN A 159 3.56 23.18 -18.22
C ASN A 159 4.12 24.62 -18.00
N ARG A 160 5.24 24.75 -17.25
CA ARG A 160 5.92 26.04 -17.09
C ARG A 160 6.47 26.54 -18.42
N LEU A 161 7.08 25.66 -19.21
CA LEU A 161 7.68 26.02 -20.50
C LEU A 161 6.67 26.63 -21.47
N GLU A 162 5.43 26.15 -21.48
CA GLU A 162 4.35 26.65 -22.35
C GLU A 162 4.02 28.13 -22.07
N HIS A 163 4.25 28.62 -20.86
CA HIS A 163 3.93 30.00 -20.46
C HIS A 163 5.13 30.94 -20.41
N GLN A 164 6.35 30.44 -20.66
CA GLN A 164 7.57 31.27 -20.60
C GLN A 164 7.79 32.08 -21.86
N ARG A 165 7.90 33.40 -21.71
CA ARG A 165 8.12 34.36 -22.81
C ARG A 165 9.57 34.83 -22.92
N VAL A 166 10.34 34.76 -21.81
CA VAL A 166 11.74 35.20 -21.77
C VAL A 166 12.65 34.07 -22.23
N PRO A 167 13.48 34.26 -23.28
CA PRO A 167 14.32 33.19 -23.84
C PRO A 167 15.26 32.55 -22.82
N ALA A 168 15.85 33.32 -21.92
CA ALA A 168 16.75 32.80 -20.89
C ALA A 168 16.01 31.89 -19.89
N ALA A 169 14.80 32.25 -19.48
CA ALA A 169 13.96 31.39 -18.62
C ALA A 169 13.57 30.10 -19.33
N ALA A 170 13.13 30.18 -20.60
CA ALA A 170 12.80 29.02 -21.39
C ALA A 170 14.01 28.07 -21.61
N ALA A 171 15.21 28.64 -21.80
CA ALA A 171 16.45 27.86 -21.94
C ALA A 171 16.77 27.10 -20.62
N SER A 172 16.62 27.76 -19.47
CA SER A 172 16.80 27.14 -18.15
C SER A 172 15.83 25.98 -17.93
N THR A 173 14.53 26.19 -18.19
CA THR A 173 13.50 25.14 -18.04
C THR A 173 13.77 23.94 -18.97
N LYS A 174 14.15 24.19 -20.22
CA LYS A 174 14.57 23.13 -21.16
C LYS A 174 15.77 22.33 -20.65
N ALA A 175 16.72 22.96 -19.97
CA ALA A 175 17.85 22.27 -19.34
C ALA A 175 17.39 21.33 -18.24
N VAL A 176 16.49 21.76 -17.36
CA VAL A 176 15.89 20.93 -16.31
C VAL A 176 15.11 19.75 -16.90
N ILE A 177 14.27 19.99 -17.94
CA ILE A 177 13.53 18.93 -18.64
C ILE A 177 14.47 17.84 -19.16
N ARG A 178 15.60 18.23 -19.78
CA ARG A 178 16.61 17.26 -20.26
C ARG A 178 17.19 16.41 -19.14
N VAL A 179 17.47 17.00 -18.00
CA VAL A 179 17.97 16.27 -16.81
C VAL A 179 16.92 15.29 -16.31
N LEU A 180 15.67 15.75 -16.13
CA LEU A 180 14.57 14.91 -15.65
C LEU A 180 14.29 13.73 -16.59
N THR A 181 14.31 13.96 -17.91
CA THR A 181 14.14 12.91 -18.91
C THR A 181 15.21 11.83 -18.77
N ARG A 182 16.50 12.25 -18.70
CA ARG A 182 17.61 11.32 -18.53
C ARG A 182 17.52 10.51 -17.24
N GLU A 183 17.14 11.14 -16.13
CA GLU A 183 16.97 10.44 -14.84
C GLU A 183 15.78 9.47 -14.87
N LEU A 184 14.69 9.81 -15.57
CA LEU A 184 13.56 8.89 -15.80
C LEU A 184 13.98 7.64 -16.58
N GLU A 185 14.83 7.80 -17.60
CA GLU A 185 15.37 6.69 -18.38
C GLU A 185 16.25 5.78 -17.51
N LYS A 186 17.14 6.36 -16.70
CA LYS A 186 17.99 5.59 -15.76
C LYS A 186 17.14 4.78 -14.78
N ILE A 187 16.18 5.41 -14.11
CA ILE A 187 15.30 4.71 -13.17
C ILE A 187 14.46 3.64 -13.87
N ALA A 188 14.01 3.88 -15.10
CA ALA A 188 13.29 2.88 -15.88
C ALA A 188 14.18 1.66 -16.21
N ALA A 189 15.46 1.88 -16.54
CA ALA A 189 16.44 0.81 -16.78
C ALA A 189 16.69 0.00 -15.50
N GLU A 190 16.85 0.66 -14.34
CA GLU A 190 17.04 -0.01 -13.04
C GLU A 190 15.83 -0.88 -12.67
N ILE A 191 14.61 -0.39 -12.89
CA ILE A 191 13.38 -1.17 -12.67
C ILE A 191 13.37 -2.41 -13.57
N ALA A 192 13.71 -2.27 -14.85
CA ALA A 192 13.76 -3.37 -15.79
C ALA A 192 14.83 -4.40 -15.39
N ALA A 193 16.02 -3.95 -14.99
CA ALA A 193 17.12 -4.80 -14.53
C ALA A 193 16.73 -5.57 -13.27
N LEU A 194 16.08 -4.91 -12.29
CA LEU A 194 15.61 -5.55 -11.05
C LEU A 194 14.60 -6.66 -11.37
N ILE A 195 13.61 -6.38 -12.22
CA ILE A 195 12.59 -7.39 -12.60
C ILE A 195 13.24 -8.56 -13.36
N LYS A 196 14.23 -8.29 -14.19
CA LYS A 196 14.92 -9.34 -14.95
C LYS A 196 15.77 -10.25 -14.07
N ARG A 197 16.46 -9.72 -13.06
CA ARG A 197 17.36 -10.50 -12.18
C ARG A 197 16.62 -11.27 -11.09
N ASP A 198 15.52 -10.74 -10.56
CA ASP A 198 14.71 -11.45 -9.55
C ASP A 198 13.77 -12.45 -10.25
N GLU A 199 13.92 -13.73 -9.91
CA GLU A 199 13.18 -14.81 -10.55
C GLU A 199 11.67 -14.71 -10.31
N GLU A 200 11.27 -14.32 -9.10
CA GLU A 200 9.87 -14.19 -8.74
C GLU A 200 9.21 -13.02 -9.49
N PHE A 201 9.88 -11.87 -9.57
CA PHE A 201 9.38 -10.72 -10.34
C PHE A 201 9.32 -11.04 -11.83
N ARG A 202 10.33 -11.70 -12.38
CA ARG A 202 10.35 -12.10 -13.80
C ARG A 202 9.17 -13.00 -14.12
N PHE A 203 8.93 -14.01 -13.29
CA PHE A 203 7.79 -14.93 -13.46
C PHE A 203 6.47 -14.17 -13.36
N LYS A 204 6.23 -13.44 -12.26
CA LYS A 204 4.99 -12.69 -12.05
C LYS A 204 4.73 -11.65 -13.15
N ALA A 205 5.76 -10.90 -13.55
CA ALA A 205 5.65 -9.91 -14.61
C ALA A 205 5.28 -10.56 -15.95
N GLY A 206 5.89 -11.71 -16.28
CA GLY A 206 5.58 -12.47 -17.50
C GLY A 206 4.12 -12.91 -17.54
N VAL A 207 3.58 -13.45 -16.45
CA VAL A 207 2.16 -13.84 -16.35
C VAL A 207 1.23 -12.64 -16.52
N LEU A 208 1.53 -11.51 -15.84
CA LEU A 208 0.68 -10.32 -15.91
C LEU A 208 0.64 -9.71 -17.31
N GLN A 209 1.79 -9.69 -18.02
CA GLN A 209 1.92 -9.11 -19.36
C GLN A 209 1.23 -9.93 -20.47
N GLN A 210 0.81 -11.16 -20.21
CA GLN A 210 -0.02 -11.93 -21.15
C GLN A 210 -1.44 -11.36 -21.27
N THR A 211 -1.82 -10.40 -20.44
CA THR A 211 -3.14 -9.78 -20.48
C THR A 211 -3.13 -8.51 -21.31
N ILE A 212 -4.03 -8.42 -22.28
CA ILE A 212 -4.17 -7.24 -23.15
C ILE A 212 -4.35 -5.97 -22.30
N GLY A 213 -3.56 -4.94 -22.61
CA GLY A 213 -3.52 -3.68 -21.87
C GLY A 213 -2.50 -3.64 -20.73
N VAL A 214 -1.83 -4.74 -20.42
CA VAL A 214 -0.84 -4.81 -19.33
C VAL A 214 0.58 -4.88 -19.92
N ALA A 215 1.21 -3.74 -20.07
CA ALA A 215 2.61 -3.63 -20.42
C ALA A 215 3.54 -3.71 -19.21
N ALA A 216 4.86 -3.76 -19.43
CA ALA A 216 5.88 -3.84 -18.38
C ALA A 216 5.73 -2.74 -17.29
N GLY A 217 5.34 -1.53 -17.69
CA GLY A 217 5.07 -0.42 -16.76
C GLY A 217 3.93 -0.68 -15.79
N THR A 218 2.84 -1.29 -16.26
CA THR A 218 1.68 -1.68 -15.44
C THR A 218 2.04 -2.88 -14.55
N ALA A 219 2.68 -3.91 -15.11
CA ALA A 219 3.11 -5.09 -14.37
C ALA A 219 4.04 -4.71 -13.21
N SER A 220 5.09 -3.91 -13.48
CA SER A 220 6.00 -3.43 -12.44
C SER A 220 5.32 -2.58 -11.36
N THR A 221 4.31 -1.78 -11.72
CA THR A 221 3.55 -0.99 -10.75
C THR A 221 2.68 -1.88 -9.85
N LEU A 222 2.03 -2.90 -10.43
CA LEU A 222 1.28 -3.87 -9.65
C LEU A 222 2.19 -4.63 -8.68
N LEU A 223 3.35 -5.11 -9.11
CA LEU A 223 4.29 -5.82 -8.25
C LEU A 223 4.84 -4.93 -7.13
N ALA A 224 5.10 -3.65 -7.38
CA ALA A 224 5.60 -2.71 -6.39
C ALA A 224 4.54 -2.30 -5.34
N PHE A 225 3.31 -2.06 -5.78
CA PHE A 225 2.27 -1.48 -4.92
C PHE A 225 1.13 -2.44 -4.56
N LEU A 226 1.13 -3.64 -5.10
CA LEU A 226 0.20 -4.73 -4.76
C LEU A 226 0.94 -6.08 -4.74
N PRO A 227 1.99 -6.24 -3.90
CA PRO A 227 2.81 -7.46 -3.89
C PRO A 227 2.01 -8.72 -3.58
N GLU A 228 0.85 -8.58 -2.90
CA GLU A 228 -0.07 -9.67 -2.58
C GLU A 228 -0.93 -10.14 -3.77
N ILE A 229 -0.77 -9.54 -4.97
CA ILE A 229 -1.51 -9.97 -6.16
C ILE A 229 -1.22 -11.46 -6.46
N GLY A 230 -2.27 -12.20 -6.78
CA GLY A 230 -2.20 -13.66 -6.96
C GLY A 230 -2.48 -14.48 -5.70
N THR A 231 -2.60 -13.85 -4.51
CA THR A 231 -2.91 -14.54 -3.26
C THR A 231 -4.23 -14.11 -2.62
N LEU A 232 -4.86 -13.09 -3.16
CA LEU A 232 -6.02 -12.44 -2.56
C LEU A 232 -7.35 -12.97 -3.14
N ALA A 233 -8.40 -12.93 -2.31
CA ALA A 233 -9.77 -13.12 -2.78
C ALA A 233 -10.19 -11.96 -3.71
N LYS A 234 -11.11 -12.22 -4.65
CA LYS A 234 -11.60 -11.24 -5.65
C LYS A 234 -12.16 -9.95 -5.04
N THR A 235 -12.80 -10.04 -3.89
CA THR A 235 -13.34 -8.88 -3.17
C THR A 235 -12.24 -8.08 -2.48
N THR A 236 -11.27 -8.76 -1.89
CA THR A 236 -10.15 -8.16 -1.17
C THR A 236 -9.23 -7.38 -2.11
N VAL A 237 -8.86 -7.95 -3.26
CA VAL A 237 -7.99 -7.28 -4.24
C VAL A 237 -8.65 -6.01 -4.79
N ALA A 238 -9.97 -6.04 -5.05
CA ALA A 238 -10.72 -4.86 -5.50
C ALA A 238 -10.79 -3.76 -4.42
N ARG A 239 -10.96 -4.13 -3.15
CA ARG A 239 -10.96 -3.18 -2.01
C ARG A 239 -9.59 -2.56 -1.81
N LEU A 240 -8.51 -3.33 -1.85
CA LEU A 240 -7.15 -2.82 -1.72
C LEU A 240 -6.77 -1.83 -2.83
N ALA A 241 -7.24 -2.05 -4.04
CA ALA A 241 -7.05 -1.11 -5.14
C ALA A 241 -7.99 0.11 -5.08
N GLY A 242 -8.97 0.13 -4.16
CA GLY A 242 -9.99 1.17 -4.09
C GLY A 242 -10.94 1.15 -5.29
N LEU A 243 -11.24 -0.04 -5.82
CA LEU A 243 -12.14 -0.27 -6.96
C LEU A 243 -13.45 -0.97 -6.54
N ALA A 244 -13.62 -1.26 -5.26
CA ALA A 244 -14.90 -1.73 -4.73
C ALA A 244 -15.80 -0.52 -4.48
N PRO A 245 -17.02 -0.47 -5.10
CA PRO A 245 -17.99 0.56 -4.77
C PRO A 245 -18.43 0.38 -3.32
N LEU A 246 -18.42 1.46 -2.57
CA LEU A 246 -18.95 1.49 -1.21
C LEU A 246 -20.40 1.95 -1.25
N ASP A 247 -21.22 1.32 -0.42
CA ASP A 247 -22.60 1.71 -0.23
C ASP A 247 -22.65 3.08 0.46
N ASN A 248 -23.51 3.95 -0.03
CA ASN A 248 -23.73 5.30 0.51
C ASN A 248 -25.23 5.49 0.76
N ASP A 249 -25.86 4.43 1.27
CA ASP A 249 -27.28 4.41 1.56
C ASP A 249 -27.49 4.90 3.01
N SER A 250 -28.48 5.75 3.21
CA SER A 250 -28.89 6.22 4.54
C SER A 250 -30.41 6.15 4.66
N GLY A 251 -30.90 5.28 5.53
CA GLY A 251 -32.36 5.06 5.68
C GLY A 251 -33.00 4.64 4.35
N THR A 252 -34.00 5.36 3.90
CA THR A 252 -34.70 5.13 2.62
C THR A 252 -34.01 5.73 1.40
N SER A 253 -32.96 6.56 1.60
CA SER A 253 -32.26 7.26 0.52
C SER A 253 -31.12 6.39 -0.04
N ARG A 254 -31.25 5.99 -1.32
CA ARG A 254 -30.20 5.29 -2.06
C ARG A 254 -29.38 6.29 -2.88
N LYS A 255 -28.13 6.54 -2.48
CA LYS A 255 -27.21 7.43 -3.19
C LYS A 255 -26.32 6.66 -4.15
N PRO A 256 -25.79 7.30 -5.22
CA PRO A 256 -24.82 6.67 -6.10
C PRO A 256 -23.61 6.13 -5.32
N ARG A 257 -23.26 4.89 -5.59
CA ARG A 257 -22.08 4.26 -5.00
C ARG A 257 -20.81 4.85 -5.59
N HIS A 258 -19.84 5.17 -4.75
CA HIS A 258 -18.54 5.71 -5.15
C HIS A 258 -17.42 4.80 -4.73
N ILE A 259 -16.35 4.78 -5.54
CA ILE A 259 -15.09 4.17 -5.15
C ILE A 259 -14.33 5.13 -4.23
N HIS A 260 -13.76 4.62 -3.14
CA HIS A 260 -13.01 5.42 -2.19
C HIS A 260 -11.79 4.67 -1.63
N GLY A 261 -10.77 5.40 -1.20
CA GLY A 261 -9.59 4.84 -0.54
C GLY A 261 -8.74 3.95 -1.44
N GLY A 262 -8.10 2.96 -0.84
CA GLY A 262 -7.23 2.01 -1.52
C GLY A 262 -5.91 2.60 -2.04
N ARG A 263 -5.17 1.77 -2.78
CA ARG A 263 -3.82 2.11 -3.29
C ARG A 263 -3.92 2.92 -4.58
N GLY A 264 -3.70 4.23 -4.50
CA GLY A 264 -3.84 5.16 -5.63
C GLY A 264 -2.96 4.81 -6.84
N GLU A 265 -1.72 4.32 -6.61
CA GLU A 265 -0.80 3.91 -7.67
C GLU A 265 -1.38 2.77 -8.52
N VAL A 266 -1.96 1.77 -7.85
CA VAL A 266 -2.62 0.63 -8.49
C VAL A 266 -3.80 1.12 -9.35
N ARG A 267 -4.59 2.04 -8.82
CA ARG A 267 -5.74 2.60 -9.53
C ARG A 267 -5.34 3.39 -10.77
N ARG A 268 -4.26 4.22 -10.67
CA ARG A 268 -3.72 5.00 -11.81
C ARG A 268 -3.20 4.11 -12.94
N CYS A 269 -2.41 3.09 -12.62
CA CYS A 269 -1.89 2.21 -13.66
C CYS A 269 -2.99 1.37 -14.31
N LEU A 270 -3.99 0.91 -13.54
CA LEU A 270 -5.12 0.17 -14.07
C LEU A 270 -6.04 1.01 -14.96
N PHE A 271 -6.13 2.32 -14.72
CA PHE A 271 -6.88 3.22 -15.60
C PHE A 271 -6.31 3.22 -17.04
N MET A 272 -4.99 3.31 -17.17
CA MET A 272 -4.34 3.25 -18.49
C MET A 272 -4.48 1.87 -19.14
N ALA A 273 -4.28 0.81 -18.35
CA ALA A 273 -4.48 -0.56 -18.81
C ALA A 273 -5.92 -0.84 -19.28
N ALA A 274 -6.91 -0.33 -18.54
CA ALA A 274 -8.32 -0.47 -18.90
C ALA A 274 -8.68 0.29 -20.18
N ARG A 275 -8.09 1.48 -20.42
CA ARG A 275 -8.28 2.22 -21.67
C ARG A 275 -7.78 1.42 -22.88
N THR A 276 -6.61 0.80 -22.77
CA THR A 276 -6.08 -0.08 -23.82
C THR A 276 -6.96 -1.32 -24.01
N ALA A 277 -7.40 -1.96 -22.90
CA ALA A 277 -8.27 -3.12 -22.97
C ALA A 277 -9.64 -2.81 -23.59
N LEU A 278 -10.18 -1.63 -23.38
CA LEU A 278 -11.44 -1.15 -24.01
C LEU A 278 -11.35 -1.03 -25.54
N ASN A 279 -10.15 -0.93 -26.09
CA ASN A 279 -9.93 -0.84 -27.53
C ASN A 279 -9.51 -2.16 -28.17
N HIS A 280 -8.93 -3.08 -27.40
CA HIS A 280 -8.22 -4.26 -27.95
C HIS A 280 -8.62 -5.60 -27.32
N ASP A 281 -9.30 -5.64 -26.16
CA ASP A 281 -9.74 -6.89 -25.52
C ASP A 281 -11.24 -7.12 -25.82
N PRO A 282 -11.60 -8.12 -26.64
CA PRO A 282 -12.99 -8.39 -27.02
C PRO A 282 -13.94 -8.55 -25.81
N ASP A 283 -13.49 -9.24 -24.74
CA ASP A 283 -14.28 -9.46 -23.53
C ASP A 283 -14.54 -8.15 -22.76
N MET A 284 -13.58 -7.22 -22.79
CA MET A 284 -13.72 -5.93 -22.14
C MET A 284 -14.57 -4.97 -22.97
N ILE A 285 -14.46 -5.05 -24.30
CA ILE A 285 -15.29 -4.30 -25.24
C ILE A 285 -16.77 -4.70 -25.05
N ALA A 286 -17.08 -6.01 -25.11
CA ALA A 286 -18.44 -6.53 -24.91
C ALA A 286 -19.01 -6.17 -23.52
N PHE A 287 -18.19 -6.31 -22.47
CA PHE A 287 -18.57 -5.92 -21.12
C PHE A 287 -18.90 -4.43 -21.00
N ALA A 288 -18.08 -3.57 -21.61
CA ALA A 288 -18.31 -2.13 -21.62
C ALA A 288 -19.55 -1.74 -22.43
N ALA A 289 -19.79 -2.36 -23.58
CA ALA A 289 -20.98 -2.15 -24.40
C ALA A 289 -22.26 -2.47 -23.63
N ARG A 290 -22.30 -3.60 -22.92
CA ARG A 290 -23.43 -3.96 -22.04
C ARG A 290 -23.69 -2.92 -20.96
N LEU A 291 -22.64 -2.40 -20.30
CA LEU A 291 -22.79 -1.38 -19.25
C LEU A 291 -23.30 -0.04 -19.83
N ARG A 292 -22.81 0.35 -21.00
CA ARG A 292 -23.29 1.56 -21.70
C ARG A 292 -24.76 1.40 -22.12
N GLY A 293 -25.15 0.24 -22.65
CA GLY A 293 -26.55 -0.09 -22.95
C GLY A 293 -27.48 0.03 -21.72
N ASN A 294 -26.94 -0.25 -20.52
CA ASN A 294 -27.64 -0.07 -19.26
C ASN A 294 -27.54 1.38 -18.71
N GLY A 295 -27.19 2.37 -19.52
CA GLY A 295 -27.15 3.79 -19.16
C GLY A 295 -26.00 4.20 -18.23
N LYS A 296 -24.94 3.39 -18.07
CA LYS A 296 -23.82 3.74 -17.19
C LYS A 296 -22.89 4.75 -17.87
N SER A 297 -22.51 5.79 -17.11
CA SER A 297 -21.59 6.83 -17.58
C SER A 297 -20.19 6.27 -17.87
N TYR A 298 -19.41 6.95 -18.71
CA TYR A 298 -18.07 6.56 -19.11
C TYR A 298 -17.14 6.25 -17.91
N LYS A 299 -17.14 7.13 -16.89
CA LYS A 299 -16.30 6.93 -15.68
C LYS A 299 -16.67 5.65 -14.93
N VAL A 300 -17.94 5.32 -14.83
CA VAL A 300 -18.43 4.09 -14.19
C VAL A 300 -18.01 2.87 -15.00
N VAL A 301 -18.15 2.93 -16.33
CA VAL A 301 -17.75 1.84 -17.24
C VAL A 301 -16.24 1.56 -17.11
N VAL A 302 -15.40 2.58 -17.20
CA VAL A 302 -13.94 2.42 -17.06
C VAL A 302 -13.58 1.84 -15.70
N THR A 303 -14.19 2.31 -14.62
CA THR A 303 -13.96 1.79 -13.27
C THR A 303 -14.35 0.31 -13.14
N ALA A 304 -15.46 -0.08 -13.76
CA ALA A 304 -15.90 -1.48 -13.77
C ALA A 304 -14.92 -2.36 -14.58
N VAL A 305 -14.41 -1.87 -15.71
CA VAL A 305 -13.38 -2.56 -16.50
C VAL A 305 -12.07 -2.68 -15.72
N MET A 306 -11.61 -1.61 -15.04
CA MET A 306 -10.43 -1.67 -14.16
C MET A 306 -10.58 -2.78 -13.09
N ARG A 307 -11.75 -2.85 -12.46
CA ARG A 307 -12.02 -3.89 -11.46
C ARG A 307 -12.02 -5.29 -12.08
N LYS A 308 -12.69 -5.48 -13.22
CA LYS A 308 -12.73 -6.78 -13.92
C LYS A 308 -11.32 -7.19 -14.35
N LEU A 309 -10.53 -6.25 -14.90
CA LEU A 309 -9.15 -6.50 -15.29
C LEU A 309 -8.28 -6.91 -14.09
N LEU A 310 -8.36 -6.19 -12.97
CA LEU A 310 -7.60 -6.53 -11.76
C LEU A 310 -7.95 -7.91 -11.20
N VAL A 311 -9.25 -8.25 -11.16
CA VAL A 311 -9.71 -9.58 -10.71
C VAL A 311 -9.18 -10.67 -11.63
N ARG A 312 -9.20 -10.46 -12.97
CA ARG A 312 -8.64 -11.38 -13.97
C ARG A 312 -7.13 -11.56 -13.76
N LEU A 313 -6.38 -10.49 -13.56
CA LEU A 313 -4.94 -10.52 -13.31
C LEU A 313 -4.60 -11.29 -12.02
N ASN A 314 -5.36 -11.04 -10.95
CA ASN A 314 -5.19 -11.74 -9.68
C ASN A 314 -5.47 -13.25 -9.81
N ALA A 315 -6.52 -13.63 -10.53
CA ALA A 315 -6.86 -15.04 -10.78
C ALA A 315 -5.77 -15.73 -11.62
N ARG A 316 -5.38 -15.14 -12.76
CA ARG A 316 -4.32 -15.70 -13.63
C ARG A 316 -3.01 -15.92 -12.89
N LEU A 317 -2.62 -14.93 -12.08
CA LEU A 317 -1.39 -15.06 -11.32
C LEU A 317 -1.49 -16.11 -10.20
N ARG A 318 -2.63 -16.21 -9.53
CA ARG A 318 -2.90 -17.26 -8.54
C ARG A 318 -2.78 -18.66 -9.19
N ASP A 319 -3.41 -18.84 -10.34
CA ASP A 319 -3.43 -20.13 -11.02
C ASP A 319 -2.03 -20.51 -11.53
N ALA A 320 -1.28 -19.55 -12.05
CA ALA A 320 0.13 -19.73 -12.45
C ALA A 320 1.06 -20.05 -11.26
N LEU A 321 0.83 -19.43 -10.11
CA LEU A 321 1.59 -19.72 -8.88
C LEU A 321 1.26 -21.11 -8.33
N ALA A 322 0.01 -21.54 -8.39
CA ALA A 322 -0.42 -22.90 -8.01
C ALA A 322 0.25 -23.96 -8.89
N LEU A 323 0.22 -23.79 -10.21
CA LEU A 323 0.91 -24.67 -11.16
C LEU A 323 2.42 -24.76 -10.90
N ARG A 324 3.07 -23.61 -10.63
CA ARG A 324 4.49 -23.58 -10.29
C ARG A 324 4.80 -24.33 -8.99
N ALA A 325 3.89 -24.34 -8.04
CA ALA A 325 4.01 -25.06 -6.77
C ALA A 325 3.61 -26.53 -6.86
N GLY A 326 3.22 -27.04 -8.04
CA GLY A 326 2.74 -28.42 -8.23
C GLY A 326 1.34 -28.67 -7.65
N VAL A 327 0.56 -27.62 -7.38
CA VAL A 327 -0.80 -27.70 -6.83
C VAL A 327 -1.81 -27.46 -7.96
N ALA A 328 -2.86 -28.26 -8.04
CA ALA A 328 -3.93 -28.02 -9.00
C ALA A 328 -4.58 -26.65 -8.76
N PRO A 329 -4.82 -25.84 -9.81
CA PRO A 329 -5.47 -24.55 -9.66
C PRO A 329 -6.90 -24.74 -9.13
N ALA A 330 -7.30 -23.89 -8.19
CA ALA A 330 -8.67 -23.92 -7.68
C ALA A 330 -9.67 -23.63 -8.82
N PRO A 331 -10.82 -24.33 -8.89
CA PRO A 331 -11.82 -24.10 -9.92
C PRO A 331 -12.19 -22.61 -9.93
N SER A 332 -12.14 -21.98 -11.12
CA SER A 332 -12.52 -20.61 -11.31
C SER A 332 -14.01 -20.45 -11.01
N ALA A 333 -14.36 -19.84 -9.88
CA ALA A 333 -15.73 -19.40 -9.66
C ALA A 333 -16.06 -18.33 -10.72
N THR A 334 -16.77 -18.76 -11.77
CA THR A 334 -17.36 -17.96 -12.85
C THR A 334 -18.17 -16.76 -12.31
#